data_d6b23a00cfd02164b952037429e23b4b
#
_entry.id   d6b23a00cfd02164b952037429e23b4b
#
_cell.length_a   1.000
_cell.length_b   1.000
_cell.length_c   1.000
_cell.angle_alpha   90.00
_cell.angle_beta   90.00
_cell.angle_gamma   90.00
#
_symmetry.space_group_name_H-M   'P 1'
#
loop_
_entity.id
_entity.type
_entity.pdbx_description
1 polymer ?
#
loop_
_entity_poly.entity_id
_entity_poly.type
_entity_poly.pdbx_seq_one_letter_code
_entity_poly.pdbx_strand_id
1 'polypeptide(L)'
;RSCLVGSEMCIRDRLRDLLSIPQDYSVLLLQGGASLQFHMVPLNLLAKGEQADVIVTGKWSQNTLTEMNKIRRGNSIWDGAEGGFNRIPSPAEYKASGDSIYVHYTSNNTIYGTQFKQAPDCDGRPLVVDASSDICGVPLDVSAHEVIYAGAQKNLGPSGVTVCILSPWAIAKANPNLPSMLDYKTQKEKGSMFNTPNTYGIFVLR
;
A
#
# COMPACT_ATOMS: atom_id res chain seq x y z
N ARG A 1 16.87 12.49 -21.08
CA ARG A 1 15.54 12.68 -20.43
C ARG A 1 14.43 11.91 -21.14
N SER A 2 14.37 11.88 -22.48
CA SER A 2 13.29 11.22 -23.22
C SER A 2 13.21 9.68 -23.05
N CYS A 3 14.34 9.01 -22.90
CA CYS A 3 14.39 7.55 -22.75
C CYS A 3 13.87 7.08 -21.38
N LEU A 4 14.12 7.84 -20.31
CA LEU A 4 13.65 7.56 -18.95
C LEU A 4 12.15 7.75 -18.81
N VAL A 5 11.64 8.88 -19.29
CA VAL A 5 10.20 9.19 -19.28
C VAL A 5 9.43 8.14 -20.09
N GLY A 6 9.96 7.72 -21.24
CA GLY A 6 9.36 6.64 -22.05
C GLY A 6 9.32 5.29 -21.31
N SER A 7 10.36 4.94 -20.54
CA SER A 7 10.37 3.67 -19.79
C SER A 7 9.38 3.69 -18.62
N GLU A 8 9.29 4.78 -17.87
CA GLU A 8 8.33 4.92 -16.77
C GLU A 8 6.88 4.90 -17.26
N MET A 9 6.57 5.58 -18.36
CA MET A 9 5.25 5.53 -18.97
C MET A 9 4.89 4.10 -19.38
N CYS A 10 5.77 3.40 -20.09
CA CYS A 10 5.55 2.01 -20.51
C CYS A 10 5.28 1.07 -19.33
N ILE A 11 5.98 1.25 -18.20
CA ILE A 11 5.80 0.40 -17.02
C ILE A 11 4.46 0.70 -16.34
N ARG A 12 4.10 1.96 -16.20
CA ARG A 12 2.79 2.34 -15.66
C ARG A 12 1.65 1.81 -16.53
N ASP A 13 1.78 1.92 -17.86
CA ASP A 13 0.78 1.41 -18.79
C ASP A 13 0.63 -0.11 -18.68
N ARG A 14 1.75 -0.85 -18.62
CA ARG A 14 1.72 -2.30 -18.40
C ARG A 14 1.13 -2.71 -17.07
N LEU A 15 1.43 -1.98 -15.98
CA LEU A 15 0.82 -2.23 -14.68
C LEU A 15 -0.68 -1.95 -14.73
N ARG A 16 -1.11 -0.90 -15.44
CA ARG A 16 -2.53 -0.59 -15.64
C ARG A 16 -3.25 -1.71 -16.39
N ASP A 17 -2.67 -2.17 -17.46
CA ASP A 17 -3.24 -3.25 -18.27
C ASP A 17 -3.30 -4.55 -17.48
N LEU A 18 -2.19 -4.94 -16.83
CA LEU A 18 -2.07 -6.19 -16.10
C LEU A 18 -3.01 -6.28 -14.88
N LEU A 19 -3.13 -5.18 -14.14
CA LEU A 19 -3.92 -5.12 -12.91
C LEU A 19 -5.30 -4.48 -13.12
N SER A 20 -5.66 -4.13 -14.36
CA SER A 20 -6.91 -3.42 -14.68
C SER A 20 -7.12 -2.16 -13.83
N ILE A 21 -6.04 -1.36 -13.65
CA ILE A 21 -6.07 -0.16 -12.80
C ILE A 21 -6.98 0.91 -13.45
N PRO A 22 -8.01 1.41 -12.76
CA PRO A 22 -8.86 2.48 -13.28
C PRO A 22 -8.05 3.72 -13.69
N GLN A 23 -8.49 4.44 -14.73
CA GLN A 23 -7.74 5.56 -15.31
C GLN A 23 -7.56 6.75 -14.35
N ASP A 24 -8.47 6.93 -13.41
CA ASP A 24 -8.45 7.98 -12.39
C ASP A 24 -7.52 7.67 -11.21
N TYR A 25 -7.07 6.41 -11.07
CA TYR A 25 -6.07 6.04 -10.06
C TYR A 25 -4.67 6.55 -10.47
N SER A 26 -3.88 6.89 -9.48
CA SER A 26 -2.48 7.31 -9.66
C SER A 26 -1.54 6.15 -9.43
N VAL A 27 -0.64 5.87 -10.37
CA VAL A 27 0.43 4.87 -10.22
C VAL A 27 1.74 5.61 -9.98
N LEU A 28 2.30 5.45 -8.79
CA LEU A 28 3.55 6.06 -8.36
C LEU A 28 4.65 5.02 -8.25
N LEU A 29 5.86 5.39 -8.69
CA LEU A 29 7.08 4.59 -8.56
C LEU A 29 8.00 5.30 -7.58
N LEU A 30 7.95 4.87 -6.32
CA LEU A 30 8.62 5.54 -5.20
C LEU A 30 9.87 4.78 -4.76
N GLN A 31 10.60 5.36 -3.81
CA GLN A 31 11.71 4.73 -3.10
C GLN A 31 11.32 4.39 -1.66
N GLY A 32 12.19 3.70 -0.92
CA GLY A 32 12.02 3.42 0.51
C GLY A 32 11.34 2.09 0.85
N GLY A 33 10.89 1.33 -0.16
CA GLY A 33 10.25 0.02 0.04
C GLY A 33 8.89 0.12 0.73
N ALA A 34 8.27 -1.02 0.99
CA ALA A 34 7.04 -1.11 1.77
C ALA A 34 7.22 -0.53 3.19
N SER A 35 8.42 -0.60 3.76
CA SER A 35 8.70 -0.06 5.09
C SER A 35 8.48 1.45 5.19
N LEU A 36 8.79 2.20 4.14
CA LEU A 36 8.48 3.63 4.12
C LEU A 36 6.97 3.87 4.02
N GLN A 37 6.22 2.97 3.38
CA GLN A 37 4.76 3.10 3.27
C GLN A 37 4.05 2.90 4.61
N PHE A 38 4.64 2.16 5.56
CA PHE A 38 4.12 2.08 6.94
C PHE A 38 4.01 3.45 7.62
N HIS A 39 4.81 4.43 7.16
CA HIS A 39 4.76 5.82 7.62
C HIS A 39 3.99 6.73 6.64
N MET A 40 4.26 6.62 5.34
CA MET A 40 3.66 7.51 4.35
C MET A 40 2.15 7.39 4.31
N VAL A 41 1.60 6.17 4.35
CA VAL A 41 0.15 5.96 4.33
C VAL A 41 -0.52 6.68 5.50
N PRO A 42 -0.20 6.41 6.77
CA PRO A 42 -0.85 7.09 7.88
C PRO A 42 -0.55 8.60 7.95
N LEU A 43 0.62 9.06 7.50
CA LEU A 43 0.91 10.49 7.43
C LEU A 43 0.03 11.23 6.43
N ASN A 44 -0.24 10.61 5.27
CA ASN A 44 -1.07 11.20 4.24
C ASN A 44 -2.57 11.09 4.56
N LEU A 45 -3.03 9.95 5.07
CA LEU A 45 -4.45 9.66 5.17
C LEU A 45 -5.08 9.98 6.53
N LEU A 46 -4.29 10.12 7.59
CA LEU A 46 -4.80 10.41 8.93
C LEU A 46 -4.44 11.83 9.35
N ALA A 47 -5.45 12.62 9.70
CA ALA A 47 -5.25 13.86 10.42
C ALA A 47 -4.84 13.58 11.88
N LYS A 48 -4.42 14.61 12.61
CA LYS A 48 -4.11 14.50 14.04
C LYS A 48 -5.37 14.10 14.83
N GLY A 49 -5.31 12.98 15.52
CA GLY A 49 -6.43 12.44 16.31
C GLY A 49 -7.28 11.41 15.57
N GLU A 50 -7.17 11.30 14.26
CA GLU A 50 -7.79 10.21 13.49
C GLU A 50 -7.03 8.89 13.69
N GLN A 51 -7.73 7.78 13.47
CA GLN A 51 -7.17 6.43 13.59
C GLN A 51 -7.47 5.56 12.37
N ALA A 52 -6.69 4.50 12.22
CA ALA A 52 -6.94 3.42 11.29
C ALA A 52 -6.93 2.07 11.98
N ASP A 53 -7.63 1.11 11.40
CA ASP A 53 -7.62 -0.26 11.85
C ASP A 53 -6.61 -1.10 11.07
N VAL A 54 -6.08 -2.13 11.72
CA VAL A 54 -5.15 -3.08 11.11
C VAL A 54 -5.61 -4.51 11.42
N ILE A 55 -5.68 -5.37 10.41
CA ILE A 55 -5.86 -6.82 10.59
C ILE A 55 -4.45 -7.43 10.65
N VAL A 56 -4.07 -7.91 11.85
CA VAL A 56 -2.71 -8.36 12.14
C VAL A 56 -2.60 -9.87 11.92
N THR A 57 -2.19 -10.25 10.69
CA THR A 57 -2.09 -11.65 10.25
C THR A 57 -0.65 -12.16 10.14
N GLY A 58 0.34 -11.40 10.59
CA GLY A 58 1.73 -11.80 10.57
C GLY A 58 2.70 -10.66 10.83
N LYS A 59 3.98 -10.91 10.62
CA LYS A 59 5.05 -9.97 10.97
C LYS A 59 4.95 -8.62 10.26
N TRP A 60 4.56 -8.62 8.99
CA TRP A 60 4.49 -7.37 8.23
C TRP A 60 3.34 -6.48 8.68
N SER A 61 2.18 -7.05 8.96
CA SER A 61 1.05 -6.30 9.54
C SER A 61 1.33 -5.84 10.98
N GLN A 62 2.07 -6.62 11.80
CA GLN A 62 2.56 -6.15 13.09
C GLN A 62 3.47 -4.93 12.96
N ASN A 63 4.42 -4.99 12.00
CA ASN A 63 5.32 -3.87 11.76
C ASN A 63 4.56 -2.63 11.31
N THR A 64 3.58 -2.78 10.42
CA THR A 64 2.71 -1.68 10.01
C THR A 64 2.02 -1.02 11.21
N LEU A 65 1.40 -1.80 12.08
CA LEU A 65 0.75 -1.28 13.29
C LEU A 65 1.75 -0.60 14.23
N THR A 66 2.91 -1.21 14.42
CA THR A 66 3.97 -0.65 15.29
C THR A 66 4.47 0.69 14.76
N GLU A 67 4.77 0.79 13.45
CA GLU A 67 5.26 2.02 12.86
C GLU A 67 4.18 3.11 12.76
N MET A 68 2.94 2.71 12.48
CA MET A 68 1.79 3.61 12.50
C MET A 68 1.62 4.26 13.89
N ASN A 69 1.73 3.48 14.97
CA ASN A 69 1.56 3.96 16.33
C ASN A 69 2.68 4.90 16.83
N LYS A 70 3.79 5.03 16.10
CA LYS A 70 4.82 6.04 16.38
C LYS A 70 4.40 7.45 15.93
N ILE A 71 3.48 7.56 14.97
CA ILE A 71 3.15 8.82 14.28
C ILE A 71 1.67 9.16 14.25
N ARG A 72 0.81 8.15 14.31
CA ARG A 72 -0.66 8.26 14.31
C ARG A 72 -1.22 7.17 15.21
N ARG A 73 -2.55 7.06 15.27
CA ARG A 73 -3.23 6.03 16.04
C ARG A 73 -3.62 4.86 15.14
N GLY A 74 -3.09 3.69 15.43
CA GLY A 74 -3.48 2.41 14.83
C GLY A 74 -4.16 1.53 15.88
N ASN A 75 -5.20 0.81 15.48
CA ASN A 75 -5.92 -0.13 16.31
C ASN A 75 -5.93 -1.51 15.65
N SER A 76 -5.61 -2.57 16.40
CA SER A 76 -5.75 -3.95 15.90
C SER A 76 -7.19 -4.41 16.08
N ILE A 77 -7.88 -4.70 14.98
CA ILE A 77 -9.24 -5.28 15.02
C ILE A 77 -9.25 -6.80 15.01
N TRP A 78 -8.13 -7.41 14.73
CA TRP A 78 -7.84 -8.82 14.88
C TRP A 78 -6.33 -9.05 14.95
N ASP A 79 -5.88 -9.90 15.85
CA ASP A 79 -4.46 -10.26 15.99
C ASP A 79 -4.30 -11.77 16.12
N GLY A 80 -3.60 -12.36 15.16
CA GLY A 80 -3.33 -13.79 15.10
C GLY A 80 -2.13 -14.25 15.94
N ALA A 81 -1.50 -13.37 16.72
CA ALA A 81 -0.25 -13.67 17.45
C ALA A 81 -0.39 -14.82 18.43
N GLU A 82 -1.48 -14.91 19.19
CA GLU A 82 -1.72 -15.99 20.13
C GLU A 82 -1.80 -17.36 19.43
N GLY A 83 -2.32 -17.40 18.19
CA GLY A 83 -2.36 -18.59 17.35
C GLY A 83 -1.08 -18.83 16.55
N GLY A 84 -0.02 -18.05 16.75
CA GLY A 84 1.23 -18.15 15.99
C GLY A 84 1.07 -17.77 14.51
N PHE A 85 0.07 -16.95 14.16
CA PHE A 85 -0.23 -16.52 12.79
C PHE A 85 -0.45 -17.67 11.80
N ASN A 86 -1.14 -18.72 12.22
CA ASN A 86 -1.34 -19.93 11.41
C ASN A 86 -2.53 -19.84 10.43
N ARG A 87 -3.30 -18.77 10.49
CA ARG A 87 -4.46 -18.52 9.61
C ARG A 87 -4.77 -17.03 9.47
N ILE A 88 -5.65 -16.71 8.53
CA ILE A 88 -6.34 -15.42 8.47
C ILE A 88 -7.69 -15.52 9.22
N PRO A 89 -8.25 -14.39 9.69
CA PRO A 89 -9.57 -14.39 10.32
C PRO A 89 -10.69 -14.63 9.31
N SER A 90 -11.77 -15.24 9.77
CA SER A 90 -13.04 -15.18 9.05
C SER A 90 -13.70 -13.80 9.19
N PRO A 91 -14.60 -13.39 8.28
CA PRO A 91 -15.25 -12.08 8.37
C PRO A 91 -16.02 -11.82 9.68
N ALA A 92 -16.48 -12.88 10.35
CA ALA A 92 -17.19 -12.75 11.63
C ALA A 92 -16.28 -12.47 12.83
N GLU A 93 -14.95 -12.61 12.69
CA GLU A 93 -13.99 -12.49 13.80
C GLU A 93 -13.41 -11.08 13.95
N TYR A 94 -13.69 -10.17 13.02
CA TYR A 94 -13.25 -8.78 13.10
C TYR A 94 -14.39 -7.84 12.67
N LYS A 95 -14.30 -6.61 13.15
CA LYS A 95 -15.21 -5.55 12.74
C LYS A 95 -14.46 -4.24 12.73
N ALA A 96 -14.61 -3.48 11.65
CA ALA A 96 -14.02 -2.15 11.56
C ALA A 96 -14.58 -1.23 12.64
N SER A 97 -13.71 -0.43 13.25
CA SER A 97 -14.09 0.58 14.24
C SER A 97 -14.96 1.66 13.59
N GLY A 98 -15.97 2.15 14.31
CA GLY A 98 -16.90 3.14 13.78
C GLY A 98 -16.24 4.46 13.36
N ASP A 99 -15.10 4.79 13.94
CA ASP A 99 -14.32 6.02 13.74
C ASP A 99 -13.00 5.81 12.98
N SER A 100 -12.73 4.59 12.49
CA SER A 100 -11.54 4.36 11.67
C SER A 100 -11.69 4.98 10.28
N ILE A 101 -10.63 5.60 9.78
CA ILE A 101 -10.58 6.22 8.45
C ILE A 101 -10.40 5.17 7.37
N TYR A 102 -9.60 4.15 7.64
CA TYR A 102 -9.36 3.03 6.73
C TYR A 102 -9.00 1.76 7.50
N VAL A 103 -9.09 0.62 6.85
CA VAL A 103 -8.58 -0.65 7.36
C VAL A 103 -7.36 -1.05 6.54
N HIS A 104 -6.27 -1.35 7.23
CA HIS A 104 -5.04 -1.89 6.62
C HIS A 104 -4.95 -3.40 6.79
N TYR A 105 -4.52 -4.09 5.74
CA TYR A 105 -4.15 -5.50 5.81
C TYR A 105 -2.92 -5.80 4.95
N THR A 106 -2.28 -6.94 5.18
CA THR A 106 -1.21 -7.47 4.35
C THR A 106 -1.74 -8.66 3.58
N SER A 107 -1.76 -8.59 2.25
CA SER A 107 -2.36 -9.63 1.40
C SER A 107 -1.71 -11.00 1.64
N ASN A 108 -0.38 -11.02 1.78
CA ASN A 108 0.40 -12.24 2.00
C ASN A 108 1.56 -12.00 2.98
N ASN A 109 1.47 -12.55 4.17
CA ASN A 109 2.56 -12.53 5.16
C ASN A 109 3.50 -13.72 4.94
N THR A 110 4.55 -13.52 4.17
CA THR A 110 5.47 -14.56 3.68
C THR A 110 6.20 -15.36 4.77
N ILE A 111 6.39 -14.81 5.97
CA ILE A 111 7.09 -15.50 7.07
C ILE A 111 6.22 -16.63 7.63
N TYR A 112 4.92 -16.41 7.75
CA TYR A 112 3.97 -17.36 8.34
C TYR A 112 3.12 -18.09 7.30
N GLY A 113 3.14 -17.63 6.04
CA GLY A 113 2.37 -18.22 4.95
C GLY A 113 0.87 -17.89 5.00
N THR A 114 0.47 -16.88 5.75
CA THR A 114 -0.93 -16.43 5.78
C THR A 114 -1.23 -15.51 4.60
N GLN A 115 -2.24 -15.85 3.81
CA GLN A 115 -2.62 -15.13 2.60
C GLN A 115 -4.13 -14.96 2.51
N PHE A 116 -4.57 -13.72 2.27
CA PHE A 116 -5.95 -13.43 1.91
C PHE A 116 -6.23 -13.87 0.48
N LYS A 117 -7.30 -14.60 0.26
CA LYS A 117 -7.75 -14.99 -1.08
C LYS A 117 -8.65 -13.95 -1.73
N GLN A 118 -9.23 -13.09 -0.93
CA GLN A 118 -10.08 -11.96 -1.31
C GLN A 118 -9.82 -10.80 -0.35
N ALA A 119 -10.12 -9.57 -0.78
CA ALA A 119 -10.08 -8.41 0.11
C ALA A 119 -11.00 -8.65 1.32
N PRO A 120 -10.59 -8.26 2.53
CA PRO A 120 -11.43 -8.38 3.72
C PRO A 120 -12.68 -7.51 3.60
N ASP A 121 -13.83 -8.03 4.00
CA ASP A 121 -15.04 -7.22 4.13
C ASP A 121 -14.95 -6.39 5.43
N CYS A 122 -14.98 -5.09 5.29
CA CYS A 122 -14.83 -4.13 6.38
C CYS A 122 -15.99 -3.12 6.41
N ASP A 123 -17.21 -3.56 6.14
CA ASP A 123 -18.42 -2.72 6.18
C ASP A 123 -18.29 -1.45 5.30
N GLY A 124 -17.68 -1.57 4.12
CA GLY A 124 -17.47 -0.46 3.18
C GLY A 124 -16.39 0.56 3.62
N ARG A 125 -15.59 0.27 4.63
CA ARG A 125 -14.44 1.10 4.99
C ARG A 125 -13.39 1.10 3.89
N PRO A 126 -12.73 2.25 3.63
CA PRO A 126 -11.59 2.33 2.73
C PRO A 126 -10.53 1.28 3.05
N LEU A 127 -10.05 0.54 2.05
CA LEU A 127 -9.04 -0.48 2.25
C LEU A 127 -7.65 0.00 1.81
N VAL A 128 -6.66 -0.34 2.61
CA VAL A 128 -5.24 -0.17 2.32
C VAL A 128 -4.55 -1.53 2.38
N VAL A 129 -3.77 -1.89 1.37
CA VAL A 129 -3.10 -3.19 1.31
C VAL A 129 -1.60 -3.09 1.06
N ASP A 130 -0.84 -3.86 1.84
CA ASP A 130 0.52 -4.25 1.50
C ASP A 130 0.45 -5.52 0.63
N ALA A 131 0.70 -5.37 -0.66
CA ALA A 131 0.72 -6.45 -1.64
C ALA A 131 2.13 -6.81 -2.10
N SER A 132 3.16 -6.47 -1.33
CA SER A 132 4.57 -6.60 -1.76
C SER A 132 4.95 -8.00 -2.22
N SER A 133 4.35 -9.05 -1.66
CA SER A 133 4.78 -10.42 -1.93
C SER A 133 3.97 -11.14 -3.01
N ASP A 134 2.80 -10.65 -3.38
CA ASP A 134 1.89 -11.35 -4.28
C ASP A 134 1.27 -10.47 -5.39
N ILE A 135 1.53 -9.18 -5.39
CA ILE A 135 1.13 -8.29 -6.49
C ILE A 135 1.58 -8.85 -7.84
N CYS A 136 0.73 -8.82 -8.86
CA CYS A 136 0.93 -9.42 -10.18
C CYS A 136 1.09 -10.95 -10.19
N GLY A 137 1.06 -11.62 -9.04
CA GLY A 137 1.11 -13.08 -8.94
C GLY A 137 -0.25 -13.73 -8.71
N VAL A 138 -1.21 -12.96 -8.21
CA VAL A 138 -2.60 -13.36 -7.99
C VAL A 138 -3.54 -12.25 -8.45
N PRO A 139 -4.79 -12.55 -8.80
CA PRO A 139 -5.78 -11.51 -9.09
C PRO A 139 -5.96 -10.57 -7.90
N LEU A 140 -5.96 -9.28 -8.18
CA LEU A 140 -6.18 -8.22 -7.20
C LEU A 140 -7.22 -7.25 -7.75
N ASP A 141 -8.36 -7.13 -7.07
CA ASP A 141 -9.34 -6.09 -7.41
C ASP A 141 -8.85 -4.73 -6.93
N VAL A 142 -8.28 -3.96 -7.85
CA VAL A 142 -7.75 -2.63 -7.56
C VAL A 142 -8.86 -1.69 -7.12
N SER A 143 -10.06 -1.81 -7.68
CA SER A 143 -11.18 -0.92 -7.39
C SER A 143 -11.73 -1.05 -5.97
N ALA A 144 -11.46 -2.18 -5.31
CA ALA A 144 -11.81 -2.40 -3.91
C ALA A 144 -10.87 -1.69 -2.91
N HIS A 145 -9.80 -1.04 -3.39
CA HIS A 145 -8.75 -0.48 -2.53
C HIS A 145 -8.51 1.00 -2.81
N GLU A 146 -8.30 1.74 -1.75
CA GLU A 146 -7.92 3.14 -1.83
C GLU A 146 -6.40 3.33 -1.99
N VAL A 147 -5.64 2.44 -1.37
CA VAL A 147 -4.18 2.39 -1.49
C VAL A 147 -3.72 0.95 -1.60
N ILE A 148 -2.96 0.67 -2.66
CA ILE A 148 -2.18 -0.55 -2.80
C ILE A 148 -0.72 -0.15 -2.85
N TYR A 149 0.12 -0.75 -2.02
CA TYR A 149 1.55 -0.56 -2.16
C TYR A 149 2.31 -1.88 -2.19
N ALA A 150 3.43 -1.89 -2.88
CA ALA A 150 4.27 -3.07 -3.02
C ALA A 150 5.74 -2.69 -3.18
N GLY A 151 6.59 -3.21 -2.32
CA GLY A 151 8.03 -3.21 -2.55
C GLY A 151 8.39 -4.22 -3.65
N ALA A 152 9.12 -3.76 -4.69
CA ALA A 152 9.35 -4.58 -5.89
C ALA A 152 10.20 -5.83 -5.65
N GLN A 153 11.04 -5.85 -4.62
CA GLN A 153 12.07 -6.87 -4.38
C GLN A 153 11.57 -8.31 -4.18
N LYS A 154 10.26 -8.52 -4.10
CA LYS A 154 9.70 -9.87 -3.96
C LYS A 154 9.19 -10.40 -5.31
N ASN A 155 8.09 -9.86 -5.81
CA ASN A 155 7.43 -10.42 -7.00
C ASN A 155 7.54 -9.56 -8.26
N LEU A 156 7.86 -8.27 -8.14
CA LEU A 156 7.89 -7.37 -9.29
C LEU A 156 9.27 -7.22 -9.94
N GLY A 157 10.36 -7.28 -9.16
CA GLY A 157 11.69 -7.02 -9.72
C GLY A 157 12.76 -6.71 -8.67
N PRO A 158 13.71 -5.81 -8.95
CA PRO A 158 14.81 -5.52 -8.04
C PRO A 158 14.36 -4.65 -6.84
N SER A 159 15.18 -4.66 -5.81
CA SER A 159 15.01 -3.74 -4.67
C SER A 159 15.15 -2.27 -5.09
N GLY A 160 14.58 -1.37 -4.28
CA GLY A 160 14.73 0.08 -4.46
C GLY A 160 13.62 0.74 -5.28
N VAL A 161 12.61 0.00 -5.71
CA VAL A 161 11.37 0.54 -6.26
C VAL A 161 10.19 0.10 -5.41
N THR A 162 9.28 1.03 -5.15
CA THR A 162 8.01 0.78 -4.49
C THR A 162 6.89 1.24 -5.41
N VAL A 163 6.02 0.34 -5.81
CA VAL A 163 4.80 0.69 -6.55
C VAL A 163 3.75 1.11 -5.53
N CYS A 164 3.12 2.26 -5.76
CA CYS A 164 1.95 2.70 -5.01
C CYS A 164 0.83 3.05 -5.99
N ILE A 165 -0.33 2.42 -5.82
CA ILE A 165 -1.54 2.67 -6.60
C ILE A 165 -2.52 3.35 -5.67
N LEU A 166 -2.93 4.56 -6.02
CA LEU A 166 -3.71 5.45 -5.15
C LEU A 166 -5.00 5.86 -5.87
N SER A 167 -6.12 5.67 -5.20
CA SER A 167 -7.42 6.10 -5.69
C SER A 167 -7.55 7.63 -5.70
N PRO A 168 -8.56 8.20 -6.37
CA PRO A 168 -8.91 9.60 -6.24
C PRO A 168 -9.18 10.02 -4.79
N TRP A 169 -9.83 9.15 -3.99
CA TRP A 169 -10.07 9.39 -2.57
C TRP A 169 -8.77 9.54 -1.78
N ALA A 170 -7.82 8.62 -1.97
CA ALA A 170 -6.53 8.66 -1.27
C ALA A 170 -5.74 9.94 -1.60
N ILE A 171 -5.76 10.37 -2.86
CA ILE A 171 -5.14 11.63 -3.29
C ILE A 171 -5.86 12.85 -2.70
N ALA A 172 -7.19 12.86 -2.70
CA ALA A 172 -7.96 13.96 -2.11
C ALA A 172 -7.73 14.10 -0.60
N LYS A 173 -7.70 12.95 0.10
CA LYS A 173 -7.47 12.85 1.56
C LYS A 173 -6.04 13.22 1.96
N ALA A 174 -5.05 13.09 1.04
CA ALA A 174 -3.64 13.29 1.36
C ALA A 174 -3.36 14.66 2.00
N ASN A 175 -2.64 14.62 3.13
CA ASN A 175 -2.31 15.80 3.93
C ASN A 175 -1.33 16.73 3.17
N PRO A 176 -1.71 18.00 2.91
CA PRO A 176 -0.90 18.92 2.11
C PRO A 176 0.32 19.50 2.86
N ASN A 177 0.45 19.25 4.16
CA ASN A 177 1.47 19.85 5.02
C ASN A 177 2.61 18.86 5.35
N LEU A 178 2.86 17.89 4.47
CA LEU A 178 3.95 16.95 4.63
C LEU A 178 5.23 17.42 3.92
N PRO A 179 6.41 16.98 4.38
CA PRO A 179 7.64 17.12 3.60
C PRO A 179 7.44 16.51 2.20
N SER A 180 7.88 17.22 1.18
CA SER A 180 7.58 16.90 -0.24
C SER A 180 7.89 15.45 -0.64
N MET A 181 8.94 14.85 -0.05
CA MET A 181 9.27 13.44 -0.31
C MET A 181 8.23 12.45 0.23
N LEU A 182 7.45 12.83 1.22
CA LEU A 182 6.46 11.99 1.89
C LEU A 182 5.03 12.31 1.43
N ASP A 183 4.83 13.34 0.63
CA ASP A 183 3.53 13.81 0.17
C ASP A 183 3.13 13.15 -1.14
N TYR A 184 2.05 12.39 -1.12
CA TYR A 184 1.52 11.72 -2.31
C TYR A 184 1.06 12.69 -3.41
N LYS A 185 0.56 13.88 -3.06
CA LYS A 185 0.18 14.89 -4.07
C LYS A 185 1.38 15.40 -4.82
N THR A 186 2.45 15.76 -4.11
CA THR A 186 3.72 16.18 -4.71
C THR A 186 4.29 15.07 -5.60
N GLN A 187 4.29 13.83 -5.14
CA GLN A 187 4.80 12.71 -5.93
C GLN A 187 3.95 12.48 -7.20
N LYS A 188 2.63 12.60 -7.11
CA LYS A 188 1.72 12.53 -8.26
C LYS A 188 2.01 13.65 -9.26
N GLU A 189 2.04 14.91 -8.82
CA GLU A 189 2.27 16.08 -9.66
C GLU A 189 3.63 16.04 -10.39
N LYS A 190 4.64 15.51 -9.73
CA LYS A 190 5.98 15.34 -10.29
C LYS A 190 6.19 14.03 -11.05
N GLY A 191 5.13 13.21 -11.22
CA GLY A 191 5.22 11.92 -11.89
C GLY A 191 6.22 10.98 -11.23
N SER A 192 6.33 10.97 -9.89
CA SER A 192 7.33 10.25 -9.09
C SER A 192 8.78 10.72 -9.30
N MET A 193 8.99 11.85 -9.97
CA MET A 193 10.31 12.42 -10.25
C MET A 193 10.59 13.69 -9.43
N PHE A 194 10.05 13.76 -8.23
CA PHE A 194 10.41 14.87 -7.31
C PHE A 194 11.91 14.86 -7.00
N ASN A 195 12.47 13.67 -6.82
CA ASN A 195 13.93 13.44 -6.81
C ASN A 195 14.31 12.49 -7.95
N THR A 196 15.59 12.22 -8.14
CA THR A 196 16.07 11.26 -9.14
C THR A 196 15.57 9.85 -8.79
N PRO A 197 14.77 9.22 -9.63
CA PRO A 197 14.23 7.88 -9.36
C PRO A 197 15.31 6.80 -9.51
N ASN A 198 15.04 5.60 -9.00
CA ASN A 198 15.84 4.40 -9.27
C ASN A 198 15.60 3.93 -10.71
N THR A 199 16.27 4.57 -11.67
CA THR A 199 16.05 4.36 -13.10
C THR A 199 16.32 2.94 -13.56
N TYR A 200 17.39 2.32 -13.04
CA TYR A 200 17.72 0.93 -13.36
C TYR A 200 16.67 -0.03 -12.81
N GLY A 201 16.27 0.16 -11.56
CA GLY A 201 15.22 -0.64 -10.94
C GLY A 201 13.88 -0.55 -11.71
N ILE A 202 13.50 0.66 -12.12
CA ILE A 202 12.30 0.89 -12.93
C ILE A 202 12.44 0.23 -14.31
N PHE A 203 13.60 0.32 -14.93
CA PHE A 203 13.85 -0.35 -16.23
C PHE A 203 13.69 -1.87 -16.15
N VAL A 204 14.12 -2.49 -15.07
CA VAL A 204 14.06 -3.96 -14.87
C VAL A 204 12.63 -4.44 -14.49
N LEU A 205 11.75 -3.57 -14.03
CA LEU A 205 10.32 -3.88 -13.82
C LEU A 205 9.53 -4.20 -15.11
N ARG A 206 10.18 -4.24 -16.25
CA ARG A 206 9.55 -4.48 -17.57
C ARG A 206 8.89 -5.85 -17.72
#